data_c47f1bd12f51f24c253d375acbcfa4ab
#
_entry.id   c47f1bd12f51f24c253d375acbcfa4ab
#
_cell.length_a   1.000
_cell.length_b   1.000
_cell.length_c   1.000
_cell.angle_alpha   90.00
_cell.angle_beta   90.00
_cell.angle_gamma   90.00
#
_symmetry.space_group_name_H-M   'P 1'
#
loop_
_entity.id
_entity.type
_entity.pdbx_description
1 polymer ?
#
loop_
_entity_poly.entity_id
_entity_poly.type
_entity_poly.pdbx_seq_one_letter_code
_entity_poly.pdbx_strand_id
1 'polypeptide(L)'
;MTNGTGPADILPKPPRSARQRLTFVLIAGVLAIIGTLAAGYYFAMRPVTLRIAVGPPNSDDVKLVQTLAQAFNNQANSQVKLRPMQTDGAPASAQVLADGKADLAIIRGDLEAPKNAQAVATLRKNVVVMWVPPAAKGKRRKGPKITKIAQLAGHKIGVVGRTQANVNLLKMILVQYGIDPMKVDIVQFPVNEAVEAIRNQKADAYLAAGPANSKITIDAIAASAHDGNEPTFLAIDASEAIAQNHPAYEASEIPAGSLGSADRPEDEVKTISFSHHIVARKGLSESTVAAFTRQLFSIRQSLKSDFPLAAKIETPDTDKDAVIPVHPGAAAFVDGEEKTFLDRYSDYIWWSLMALSAMGSAGAWFAGYLKQDERNTNTSQRDRLLDMLKAARRSDSTDELDQMQAEADDILRDTLVCFERGAIEQGTLTAFNIALEQFHNAVADRKALLMSMPQNLQRAATQFRAAGSA
;
A
#
# COMPACT_ATOMS: atom_id res chain seq x y z
N MET A 1 69.22 5.82 32.36
CA MET A 1 68.31 6.67 31.58
C MET A 1 66.95 6.08 31.72
N THR A 2 66.20 6.53 32.69
CA THR A 2 64.85 6.06 33.02
C THR A 2 63.87 7.20 32.76
N ASN A 3 63.11 7.06 31.69
CA ASN A 3 62.02 7.99 31.38
C ASN A 3 60.80 7.65 32.25
N GLY A 4 60.52 8.51 33.21
CA GLY A 4 59.27 8.50 33.97
C GLY A 4 58.15 9.16 33.16
N THR A 5 57.16 8.38 32.77
CA THR A 5 55.86 8.86 32.32
C THR A 5 55.02 9.13 33.55
N GLY A 6 54.81 10.41 33.86
CA GLY A 6 53.87 10.86 34.89
C GLY A 6 52.42 10.51 34.54
N PRO A 7 51.55 10.27 35.53
CA PRO A 7 50.13 9.95 35.28
C PRO A 7 49.45 11.22 34.71
N ALA A 8 48.83 10.99 33.53
CA ALA A 8 47.93 11.99 32.93
C ALA A 8 46.76 12.27 33.89
N ASP A 9 46.67 13.50 34.31
CA ASP A 9 45.62 14.06 35.14
C ASP A 9 44.27 13.89 34.40
N ILE A 10 43.50 12.88 34.79
CA ILE A 10 42.15 12.66 34.30
C ILE A 10 41.26 13.62 35.08
N LEU A 11 41.15 14.85 34.59
CA LEU A 11 40.14 15.79 35.08
C LEU A 11 38.73 15.15 34.85
N PRO A 12 37.90 15.06 35.90
CA PRO A 12 36.55 14.53 35.75
C PRO A 12 35.74 15.47 34.82
N LYS A 13 35.19 14.92 33.74
CA LYS A 13 34.28 15.66 32.85
C LYS A 13 33.15 16.28 33.67
N PRO A 14 32.89 17.60 33.54
CA PRO A 14 31.82 18.25 34.29
C PRO A 14 30.47 17.54 34.02
N PRO A 15 29.60 17.33 35.03
CA PRO A 15 28.33 16.71 34.86
C PRO A 15 27.49 17.58 33.90
N ARG A 16 27.02 16.97 32.79
CA ARG A 16 26.12 17.66 31.83
C ARG A 16 24.93 18.16 32.59
N SER A 17 24.59 19.44 32.50
CA SER A 17 23.46 20.04 33.20
C SER A 17 22.17 19.30 32.86
N ALA A 18 21.22 19.23 33.78
CA ALA A 18 19.92 18.57 33.55
C ALA A 18 19.21 19.14 32.30
N ARG A 19 19.40 20.41 31.99
CA ARG A 19 18.93 21.08 30.76
C ARG A 19 19.51 20.46 29.49
N GLN A 20 20.82 20.16 29.48
CA GLN A 20 21.44 19.53 28.31
C GLN A 20 20.93 18.09 28.11
N ARG A 21 20.69 17.35 29.17
CA ARG A 21 20.08 16.00 29.09
C ARG A 21 18.64 16.08 28.57
N LEU A 22 17.83 17.03 29.03
CA LEU A 22 16.46 17.23 28.57
C LEU A 22 16.41 17.62 27.08
N THR A 23 17.26 18.55 26.64
CA THR A 23 17.36 18.92 25.21
C THR A 23 17.82 17.75 24.33
N PHE A 24 18.77 16.93 24.79
CA PHE A 24 19.17 15.71 24.08
C PHE A 24 18.02 14.69 23.96
N VAL A 25 17.25 14.49 25.02
CA VAL A 25 16.08 13.58 25.00
C VAL A 25 14.99 14.10 24.04
N LEU A 26 14.71 15.40 24.05
CA LEU A 26 13.74 16.01 23.14
C LEU A 26 14.20 15.89 21.67
N ILE A 27 15.46 16.20 21.37
CA ILE A 27 16.02 16.06 20.01
C ILE A 27 15.98 14.59 19.57
N ALA A 28 16.38 13.65 20.43
CA ALA A 28 16.33 12.22 20.13
C ALA A 28 14.90 11.75 19.89
N GLY A 29 13.93 12.24 20.67
CA GLY A 29 12.49 11.95 20.49
C GLY A 29 11.97 12.45 19.13
N VAL A 30 12.29 13.70 18.76
CA VAL A 30 11.90 14.26 17.46
C VAL A 30 12.55 13.50 16.31
N LEU A 31 13.85 13.18 16.40
CA LEU A 31 14.52 12.37 15.38
C LEU A 31 13.96 10.96 15.26
N ALA A 32 13.56 10.33 16.37
CA ALA A 32 12.90 9.03 16.34
C ALA A 32 11.53 9.11 15.65
N ILE A 33 10.74 10.15 15.90
CA ILE A 33 9.45 10.38 15.22
C ILE A 33 9.66 10.60 13.73
N ILE A 34 10.58 11.47 13.34
CA ILE A 34 10.90 11.74 11.92
C ILE A 34 11.39 10.45 11.25
N GLY A 35 12.26 9.68 11.91
CA GLY A 35 12.76 8.41 11.41
C GLY A 35 11.64 7.37 11.23
N THR A 36 10.70 7.30 12.16
CA THR A 36 9.54 6.40 12.07
C THR A 36 8.59 6.81 10.94
N LEU A 37 8.32 8.11 10.79
CA LEU A 37 7.51 8.64 9.69
C LEU A 37 8.17 8.41 8.33
N ALA A 38 9.47 8.65 8.22
CA ALA A 38 10.23 8.42 6.99
C ALA A 38 10.28 6.93 6.63
N ALA A 39 10.47 6.05 7.61
CA ALA A 39 10.42 4.61 7.41
C ALA A 39 9.01 4.16 6.99
N GLY A 40 7.97 4.63 7.66
CA GLY A 40 6.58 4.35 7.31
C GLY A 40 6.24 4.79 5.88
N TYR A 41 6.65 6.00 5.49
CA TYR A 41 6.50 6.51 4.12
C TYR A 41 7.26 5.65 3.11
N TYR A 42 8.51 5.29 3.40
CA TYR A 42 9.32 4.43 2.53
C TYR A 42 8.69 3.04 2.32
N PHE A 43 8.18 2.42 3.39
CA PHE A 43 7.50 1.12 3.29
C PHE A 43 6.16 1.22 2.56
N ALA A 44 5.40 2.30 2.77
CA ALA A 44 4.12 2.55 2.09
C ALA A 44 4.28 2.83 0.59
N MET A 45 5.42 3.40 0.17
CA MET A 45 5.72 3.73 -1.23
C MET A 45 6.45 2.61 -1.99
N ARG A 46 6.75 1.48 -1.34
CA ARG A 46 7.36 0.34 -2.05
C ARG A 46 6.41 -0.22 -3.09
N PRO A 47 6.88 -0.45 -4.34
CA PRO A 47 6.05 -1.06 -5.37
C PRO A 47 5.65 -2.49 -4.98
N VAL A 48 4.37 -2.78 -5.10
CA VAL A 48 3.81 -4.11 -4.87
C VAL A 48 3.97 -4.93 -6.15
N THR A 49 4.55 -6.13 -6.06
CA THR A 49 4.64 -7.04 -7.20
C THR A 49 3.43 -7.97 -7.24
N LEU A 50 2.59 -7.83 -8.26
CA LEU A 50 1.41 -8.65 -8.49
C LEU A 50 1.73 -9.80 -9.44
N ARG A 51 1.39 -11.00 -9.04
CA ARG A 51 1.47 -12.21 -9.87
C ARG A 51 0.19 -12.30 -10.68
N ILE A 52 0.30 -12.35 -12.01
CA ILE A 52 -0.83 -12.47 -12.91
C ILE A 52 -0.78 -13.81 -13.65
N ALA A 53 -1.79 -14.67 -13.44
CA ALA A 53 -1.94 -15.93 -14.15
C ALA A 53 -2.51 -15.67 -15.55
N VAL A 54 -1.81 -16.18 -16.55
CA VAL A 54 -2.12 -15.96 -17.97
C VAL A 54 -2.09 -17.30 -18.69
N GLY A 55 -2.88 -17.45 -19.74
CA GLY A 55 -3.02 -18.69 -20.53
C GLY A 55 -1.73 -19.28 -21.10
N PRO A 56 -1.86 -20.17 -22.08
CA PRO A 56 -0.74 -20.98 -22.57
C PRO A 56 0.33 -20.13 -23.26
N PRO A 57 1.58 -20.62 -23.30
CA PRO A 57 2.68 -19.97 -24.00
C PRO A 57 2.30 -19.58 -25.44
N ASN A 58 2.81 -18.44 -25.90
CA ASN A 58 2.57 -17.89 -27.24
C ASN A 58 1.14 -17.43 -27.54
N SER A 59 0.20 -17.49 -26.58
CA SER A 59 -1.12 -16.87 -26.75
C SER A 59 -1.02 -15.34 -26.80
N ASP A 60 -2.02 -14.70 -27.42
CA ASP A 60 -2.10 -13.25 -27.50
C ASP A 60 -2.19 -12.62 -26.10
N ASP A 61 -2.86 -13.28 -25.17
CA ASP A 61 -2.95 -12.82 -23.77
C ASP A 61 -1.58 -12.81 -23.07
N VAL A 62 -0.78 -13.85 -23.29
CA VAL A 62 0.60 -13.91 -22.72
C VAL A 62 1.47 -12.80 -23.29
N LYS A 63 1.43 -12.58 -24.61
CA LYS A 63 2.20 -11.51 -25.26
C LYS A 63 1.79 -10.15 -24.74
N LEU A 64 0.48 -9.89 -24.66
CA LEU A 64 -0.06 -8.62 -24.15
C LEU A 64 0.38 -8.39 -22.69
N VAL A 65 0.23 -9.40 -21.83
CA VAL A 65 0.59 -9.24 -20.40
C VAL A 65 2.11 -9.13 -20.23
N GLN A 66 2.92 -9.77 -21.04
CA GLN A 66 4.37 -9.57 -21.01
C GLN A 66 4.75 -8.14 -21.41
N THR A 67 4.12 -7.58 -22.45
CA THR A 67 4.32 -6.18 -22.86
C THR A 67 3.86 -5.22 -21.76
N LEU A 68 2.69 -5.46 -21.15
CA LEU A 68 2.21 -4.71 -19.99
C LEU A 68 3.19 -4.79 -18.83
N ALA A 69 3.68 -5.98 -18.50
CA ALA A 69 4.63 -6.18 -17.41
C ALA A 69 5.95 -5.42 -17.63
N GLN A 70 6.45 -5.41 -18.86
CA GLN A 70 7.63 -4.61 -19.22
C GLN A 70 7.36 -3.11 -19.02
N ALA A 71 6.22 -2.61 -19.52
CA ALA A 71 5.85 -1.20 -19.38
C ALA A 71 5.68 -0.80 -17.90
N PHE A 72 5.02 -1.64 -17.08
CA PHE A 72 4.88 -1.43 -15.63
C PHE A 72 6.24 -1.42 -14.92
N ASN A 73 7.13 -2.34 -15.27
CA ASN A 73 8.43 -2.48 -14.61
C ASN A 73 9.43 -1.39 -14.99
N ASN A 74 9.30 -0.81 -16.20
CA ASN A 74 10.16 0.25 -16.71
C ASN A 74 9.76 1.65 -16.21
N GLN A 75 8.56 1.81 -15.66
CA GLN A 75 8.10 3.09 -15.14
C GLN A 75 8.75 3.38 -13.77
N ALA A 76 9.55 4.45 -13.69
CA ALA A 76 10.37 4.77 -12.51
C ALA A 76 9.56 4.94 -11.21
N ASN A 77 8.33 5.48 -11.30
CA ASN A 77 7.46 5.73 -10.14
C ASN A 77 6.29 4.74 -10.08
N SER A 78 6.45 3.54 -10.64
CA SER A 78 5.41 2.53 -10.62
C SER A 78 5.12 2.07 -9.19
N GLN A 79 3.87 2.20 -8.76
CA GLN A 79 3.38 1.65 -7.48
C GLN A 79 3.16 0.14 -7.55
N VAL A 80 2.99 -0.40 -8.78
CA VAL A 80 2.71 -1.81 -9.02
C VAL A 80 3.65 -2.35 -10.09
N LYS A 81 4.21 -3.51 -9.83
CA LYS A 81 4.98 -4.31 -10.79
C LYS A 81 4.22 -5.57 -11.12
N LEU A 82 4.35 -6.07 -12.36
CA LEU A 82 3.70 -7.28 -12.81
C LEU A 82 4.69 -8.42 -13.00
N ARG A 83 4.28 -9.60 -12.54
CA ARG A 83 4.99 -10.86 -12.76
C ARG A 83 4.06 -11.87 -13.45
N PRO A 84 4.15 -12.04 -14.77
CA PRO A 84 3.35 -13.04 -15.49
C PRO A 84 3.68 -14.48 -15.06
N MET A 85 2.63 -15.28 -14.89
CA MET A 85 2.68 -16.72 -14.61
C MET A 85 1.92 -17.45 -15.72
N GLN A 86 2.60 -18.27 -16.48
CA GLN A 86 1.98 -19.03 -17.56
C GLN A 86 1.20 -20.22 -16.99
N THR A 87 0.06 -20.50 -17.60
CA THR A 87 -0.84 -21.62 -17.29
C THR A 87 -1.29 -22.33 -18.57
N ASP A 88 -1.99 -23.45 -18.45
CA ASP A 88 -2.48 -24.21 -19.61
C ASP A 88 -3.72 -23.57 -20.28
N GLY A 89 -4.25 -22.48 -19.73
CA GLY A 89 -5.42 -21.77 -20.28
C GLY A 89 -6.23 -21.03 -19.23
N ALA A 90 -7.30 -20.36 -19.65
CA ALA A 90 -8.16 -19.59 -18.77
C ALA A 90 -8.72 -20.40 -17.57
N PRO A 91 -9.16 -21.66 -17.71
CA PRO A 91 -9.58 -22.46 -16.55
C PRO A 91 -8.45 -22.69 -15.54
N ALA A 92 -7.23 -22.99 -16.01
CA ALA A 92 -6.08 -23.16 -15.14
C ALA A 92 -5.68 -21.83 -14.46
N SER A 93 -5.77 -20.70 -15.17
CA SER A 93 -5.55 -19.37 -14.60
C SER A 93 -6.55 -19.06 -13.49
N ALA A 94 -7.82 -19.39 -13.71
CA ALA A 94 -8.89 -19.25 -12.70
C ALA A 94 -8.60 -20.08 -11.45
N GLN A 95 -8.15 -21.32 -11.62
CA GLN A 95 -7.79 -22.20 -10.51
C GLN A 95 -6.60 -21.70 -9.71
N VAL A 96 -5.53 -21.21 -10.39
CA VAL A 96 -4.35 -20.64 -9.75
C VAL A 96 -4.71 -19.40 -8.91
N LEU A 97 -5.68 -18.58 -9.38
CA LEU A 97 -6.23 -17.47 -8.61
C LEU A 97 -7.03 -17.96 -7.40
N ALA A 98 -7.92 -18.95 -7.60
CA ALA A 98 -8.73 -19.54 -6.54
C ALA A 98 -7.87 -20.10 -5.40
N ASP A 99 -6.76 -20.76 -5.74
CA ASP A 99 -5.77 -21.30 -4.81
C ASP A 99 -4.92 -20.21 -4.11
N GLY A 100 -5.06 -18.94 -4.47
CA GLY A 100 -4.26 -17.84 -3.93
C GLY A 100 -2.79 -17.82 -4.38
N LYS A 101 -2.44 -18.61 -5.38
CA LYS A 101 -1.08 -18.66 -5.96
C LYS A 101 -0.79 -17.48 -6.89
N ALA A 102 -1.85 -16.84 -7.43
CA ALA A 102 -1.79 -15.59 -8.18
C ALA A 102 -2.65 -14.52 -7.48
N ASP A 103 -2.32 -13.26 -7.74
CA ASP A 103 -3.03 -12.10 -7.24
C ASP A 103 -4.05 -11.59 -8.25
N LEU A 104 -3.71 -11.75 -9.54
CA LEU A 104 -4.54 -11.46 -10.70
C LEU A 104 -4.59 -12.69 -11.62
N ALA A 105 -5.65 -12.79 -12.42
CA ALA A 105 -5.73 -13.81 -13.48
C ALA A 105 -6.47 -13.27 -14.69
N ILE A 106 -6.15 -13.82 -15.87
CA ILE A 106 -6.98 -13.67 -17.05
C ILE A 106 -7.93 -14.86 -17.12
N ILE A 107 -9.21 -14.57 -17.11
CA ILE A 107 -10.28 -15.57 -17.21
C ILE A 107 -11.20 -15.26 -18.39
N ARG A 108 -11.93 -16.28 -18.83
CA ARG A 108 -12.99 -16.12 -19.82
C ARG A 108 -14.31 -15.84 -19.13
N GLY A 109 -15.04 -14.84 -19.61
CA GLY A 109 -16.33 -14.44 -19.05
C GLY A 109 -17.44 -15.45 -19.27
N ASP A 110 -17.32 -16.34 -20.28
CA ASP A 110 -18.26 -17.40 -20.59
C ASP A 110 -18.06 -18.69 -19.77
N LEU A 111 -17.08 -18.69 -18.85
CA LEU A 111 -16.84 -19.77 -17.91
C LEU A 111 -17.15 -19.32 -16.50
N GLU A 112 -17.45 -20.27 -15.64
CA GLU A 112 -17.69 -19.98 -14.23
C GLU A 112 -16.45 -19.33 -13.59
N ALA A 113 -16.64 -18.10 -13.09
CA ALA A 113 -15.60 -17.39 -12.40
C ALA A 113 -15.42 -17.92 -10.96
N PRO A 114 -14.18 -17.97 -10.44
CA PRO A 114 -13.97 -18.32 -9.03
C PRO A 114 -14.74 -17.37 -8.11
N LYS A 115 -15.35 -17.89 -7.03
CA LYS A 115 -16.13 -17.10 -6.06
C LYS A 115 -15.34 -15.97 -5.38
N ASN A 116 -14.03 -16.09 -5.35
CA ASN A 116 -13.12 -15.09 -4.81
C ASN A 116 -12.50 -14.16 -5.88
N ALA A 117 -12.96 -14.23 -7.13
CA ALA A 117 -12.53 -13.37 -8.23
C ALA A 117 -13.46 -12.15 -8.36
N GLN A 118 -12.86 -10.99 -8.62
CA GLN A 118 -13.56 -9.74 -8.90
C GLN A 118 -12.95 -9.06 -10.13
N ALA A 119 -13.77 -8.51 -11.00
CA ALA A 119 -13.35 -7.89 -12.26
C ALA A 119 -12.54 -6.60 -12.00
N VAL A 120 -11.48 -6.43 -12.79
CA VAL A 120 -10.63 -5.24 -12.75
C VAL A 120 -10.62 -4.51 -14.09
N ALA A 121 -10.60 -5.25 -15.18
CA ALA A 121 -10.68 -4.71 -16.54
C ALA A 121 -11.20 -5.79 -17.51
N THR A 122 -11.85 -5.36 -18.56
CA THR A 122 -12.10 -6.20 -19.73
C THR A 122 -10.88 -6.12 -20.65
N LEU A 123 -10.19 -7.24 -20.79
CA LEU A 123 -8.93 -7.28 -21.55
C LEU A 123 -9.19 -7.18 -23.04
N ARG A 124 -10.19 -7.92 -23.54
CA ARG A 124 -10.61 -7.96 -24.93
C ARG A 124 -11.90 -8.76 -25.11
N LYS A 125 -12.58 -8.53 -26.22
CA LYS A 125 -13.69 -9.34 -26.69
C LYS A 125 -13.22 -10.37 -27.72
N ASN A 126 -13.68 -11.59 -27.60
CA ASN A 126 -13.49 -12.67 -28.56
C ASN A 126 -14.77 -12.91 -29.32
N VAL A 127 -14.68 -13.01 -30.62
CA VAL A 127 -15.79 -13.36 -31.49
C VAL A 127 -15.74 -14.83 -31.88
N VAL A 128 -16.87 -15.46 -32.06
CA VAL A 128 -16.99 -16.83 -32.51
C VAL A 128 -17.13 -16.84 -34.02
N VAL A 129 -16.24 -17.53 -34.72
CA VAL A 129 -16.31 -17.64 -36.18
C VAL A 129 -16.55 -19.11 -36.53
N MET A 130 -17.59 -19.35 -37.31
CA MET A 130 -17.91 -20.69 -37.87
C MET A 130 -17.87 -20.61 -39.40
N TRP A 131 -17.22 -21.59 -40.02
CA TRP A 131 -17.14 -21.61 -41.49
C TRP A 131 -17.04 -23.05 -42.04
N VAL A 132 -17.39 -23.18 -43.29
CA VAL A 132 -17.33 -24.41 -44.09
C VAL A 132 -16.34 -24.21 -45.21
N PRO A 133 -15.27 -25.02 -45.33
CA PRO A 133 -14.35 -24.91 -46.45
C PRO A 133 -15.07 -25.26 -47.78
N PRO A 134 -14.64 -24.70 -48.94
CA PRO A 134 -15.13 -25.11 -50.24
C PRO A 134 -14.82 -26.58 -50.51
N ALA A 135 -15.65 -27.23 -51.32
CA ALA A 135 -15.39 -28.63 -51.72
C ALA A 135 -14.12 -28.70 -52.59
N ALA A 136 -13.17 -29.59 -52.21
CA ALA A 136 -11.98 -29.81 -53.02
C ALA A 136 -12.34 -30.46 -54.39
N LYS A 137 -11.62 -30.05 -55.44
CA LYS A 137 -11.78 -30.66 -56.78
C LYS A 137 -11.64 -32.16 -56.67
N GLY A 138 -12.62 -32.89 -57.17
CA GLY A 138 -12.63 -34.39 -57.23
C GLY A 138 -13.21 -35.08 -55.99
N LYS A 139 -13.47 -34.37 -54.88
CA LYS A 139 -14.22 -34.90 -53.74
C LYS A 139 -15.66 -34.39 -53.80
N ARG A 140 -16.61 -35.21 -54.35
CA ARG A 140 -18.06 -34.92 -54.15
C ARG A 140 -18.38 -35.03 -52.65
N ARG A 141 -18.69 -33.92 -51.99
CA ARG A 141 -19.36 -34.01 -50.66
C ARG A 141 -20.58 -34.86 -50.83
N LYS A 142 -20.71 -35.90 -50.03
CA LYS A 142 -21.98 -36.68 -49.90
C LYS A 142 -22.93 -35.82 -49.05
N GLY A 143 -23.84 -35.12 -49.69
CA GLY A 143 -24.88 -34.33 -49.01
C GLY A 143 -25.07 -32.92 -49.55
N PRO A 144 -26.11 -32.20 -49.14
CA PRO A 144 -26.38 -30.81 -49.51
C PRO A 144 -25.28 -29.87 -48.99
N LYS A 145 -25.10 -28.73 -49.67
CA LYS A 145 -24.14 -27.69 -49.28
C LYS A 145 -24.57 -27.16 -47.88
N ILE A 146 -23.65 -27.22 -46.93
CA ILE A 146 -23.86 -26.66 -45.59
C ILE A 146 -23.78 -25.14 -45.67
N THR A 147 -24.88 -24.43 -45.43
CA THR A 147 -24.96 -22.96 -45.45
C THR A 147 -25.53 -22.38 -44.14
N LYS A 148 -26.07 -23.24 -43.26
CA LYS A 148 -26.66 -22.88 -41.99
C LYS A 148 -26.24 -23.83 -40.90
N ILE A 149 -26.18 -23.36 -39.65
CA ILE A 149 -25.84 -24.16 -38.48
C ILE A 149 -26.80 -25.35 -38.31
N ALA A 150 -28.08 -25.16 -38.58
CA ALA A 150 -29.10 -26.23 -38.49
C ALA A 150 -28.79 -27.48 -39.35
N GLN A 151 -27.89 -27.36 -40.34
CA GLN A 151 -27.51 -28.45 -41.26
C GLN A 151 -26.29 -29.24 -40.75
N LEU A 152 -25.72 -28.90 -39.58
CA LEU A 152 -24.51 -29.54 -39.05
C LEU A 152 -24.72 -30.88 -38.40
N ALA A 153 -25.99 -31.35 -38.25
CA ALA A 153 -26.31 -32.69 -37.73
C ALA A 153 -25.71 -33.79 -38.62
N GLY A 154 -25.00 -34.71 -38.01
CA GLY A 154 -24.34 -35.83 -38.74
C GLY A 154 -23.01 -35.46 -39.42
N HIS A 155 -22.54 -34.22 -39.27
CA HIS A 155 -21.30 -33.74 -39.83
C HIS A 155 -20.16 -33.70 -38.80
N LYS A 156 -18.96 -33.65 -39.29
CA LYS A 156 -17.76 -33.54 -38.49
C LYS A 156 -17.35 -32.08 -38.34
N ILE A 157 -17.23 -31.59 -37.07
CA ILE A 157 -16.87 -30.19 -36.79
C ILE A 157 -15.51 -30.14 -36.12
N GLY A 158 -14.60 -29.36 -36.70
CA GLY A 158 -13.28 -29.04 -36.15
C GLY A 158 -13.34 -27.84 -35.22
N VAL A 159 -12.88 -27.98 -33.98
CA VAL A 159 -12.78 -26.90 -33.02
C VAL A 159 -11.33 -26.50 -32.85
N VAL A 160 -11.00 -25.24 -33.14
CA VAL A 160 -9.65 -24.71 -32.96
C VAL A 160 -9.39 -24.40 -31.49
N GLY A 161 -8.33 -24.96 -30.93
CA GLY A 161 -7.91 -24.80 -29.53
C GLY A 161 -7.87 -26.12 -28.76
N ARG A 162 -7.05 -26.15 -27.69
CA ARG A 162 -6.88 -27.34 -26.83
C ARG A 162 -7.87 -27.41 -25.68
N THR A 163 -8.47 -26.28 -25.30
CA THR A 163 -9.33 -26.23 -24.11
C THR A 163 -10.74 -26.75 -24.41
N GLN A 164 -11.31 -27.47 -23.46
CA GLN A 164 -12.69 -27.96 -23.56
C GLN A 164 -13.72 -26.82 -23.66
N ALA A 165 -13.34 -25.58 -23.29
CA ALA A 165 -14.21 -24.43 -23.35
C ALA A 165 -14.83 -24.17 -24.73
N ASN A 166 -14.01 -24.24 -25.81
CA ASN A 166 -14.53 -24.05 -27.16
C ASN A 166 -15.44 -25.20 -27.64
N VAL A 167 -15.21 -26.41 -27.13
CA VAL A 167 -16.12 -27.55 -27.39
C VAL A 167 -17.46 -27.33 -26.68
N ASN A 168 -17.42 -26.88 -25.44
CA ASN A 168 -18.66 -26.57 -24.68
C ASN A 168 -19.42 -25.42 -25.33
N LEU A 169 -18.71 -24.39 -25.82
CA LEU A 169 -19.28 -23.30 -26.60
C LEU A 169 -19.98 -23.80 -27.86
N LEU A 170 -19.32 -24.68 -28.66
CA LEU A 170 -19.95 -25.31 -29.82
C LEU A 170 -21.19 -26.10 -29.42
N LYS A 171 -21.12 -26.93 -28.36
CA LYS A 171 -22.27 -27.69 -27.87
C LYS A 171 -23.44 -26.80 -27.49
N MET A 172 -23.20 -25.69 -26.82
CA MET A 172 -24.21 -24.70 -26.45
C MET A 172 -24.89 -24.12 -27.71
N ILE A 173 -24.09 -23.72 -28.72
CA ILE A 173 -24.62 -23.25 -30.00
C ILE A 173 -25.48 -24.34 -30.67
N LEU A 174 -25.01 -25.58 -30.78
CA LEU A 174 -25.79 -26.68 -31.38
C LEU A 174 -27.14 -26.92 -30.69
N VAL A 175 -27.14 -26.93 -29.36
CA VAL A 175 -28.38 -27.07 -28.55
C VAL A 175 -29.37 -25.96 -28.87
N GLN A 176 -28.90 -24.70 -29.00
CA GLN A 176 -29.76 -23.55 -29.34
C GLN A 176 -30.44 -23.72 -30.71
N TYR A 177 -29.79 -24.42 -31.63
CA TYR A 177 -30.38 -24.78 -32.95
C TYR A 177 -31.12 -26.12 -32.97
N GLY A 178 -31.41 -26.73 -31.78
CA GLY A 178 -32.10 -27.99 -31.67
C GLY A 178 -31.32 -29.23 -32.15
N ILE A 179 -29.99 -29.09 -32.28
CA ILE A 179 -29.10 -30.19 -32.68
C ILE A 179 -28.57 -30.88 -31.43
N ASP A 180 -28.80 -32.19 -31.33
CA ASP A 180 -28.17 -32.99 -30.28
C ASP A 180 -26.65 -33.06 -30.51
N PRO A 181 -25.82 -32.54 -29.58
CA PRO A 181 -24.37 -32.57 -29.71
C PRO A 181 -23.78 -33.98 -29.88
N MET A 182 -24.50 -35.03 -29.44
CA MET A 182 -24.07 -36.43 -29.59
C MET A 182 -24.17 -36.90 -31.03
N LYS A 183 -24.94 -36.22 -31.88
CA LYS A 183 -25.10 -36.51 -33.30
C LYS A 183 -24.10 -35.81 -34.20
N VAL A 184 -23.12 -35.10 -33.60
CA VAL A 184 -22.06 -34.35 -34.28
C VAL A 184 -20.70 -34.90 -33.86
N ASP A 185 -19.85 -35.23 -34.85
CA ASP A 185 -18.48 -35.67 -34.60
C ASP A 185 -17.61 -34.43 -34.33
N ILE A 186 -17.23 -34.15 -33.06
CA ILE A 186 -16.47 -32.99 -32.68
C ILE A 186 -14.99 -33.37 -32.48
N VAL A 187 -14.10 -32.74 -33.26
CA VAL A 187 -12.67 -32.96 -33.17
C VAL A 187 -11.94 -31.67 -32.85
N GLN A 188 -11.07 -31.72 -31.85
CA GLN A 188 -10.23 -30.57 -31.46
C GLN A 188 -8.89 -30.57 -32.22
N PHE A 189 -8.48 -29.39 -32.68
CA PHE A 189 -7.17 -29.15 -33.26
C PHE A 189 -6.39 -28.14 -32.45
N PRO A 190 -5.20 -28.51 -31.93
CA PRO A 190 -4.32 -27.53 -31.34
C PRO A 190 -4.02 -26.39 -32.31
N VAL A 191 -3.84 -25.17 -31.77
CA VAL A 191 -3.63 -23.96 -32.59
C VAL A 191 -2.50 -24.12 -33.62
N ASN A 192 -1.40 -24.77 -33.23
CA ASN A 192 -0.24 -25.04 -34.11
C ASN A 192 -0.53 -26.08 -35.23
N GLU A 193 -1.54 -26.89 -35.07
CA GLU A 193 -1.92 -27.93 -36.03
C GLU A 193 -3.17 -27.59 -36.83
N ALA A 194 -3.94 -26.57 -36.37
CA ALA A 194 -5.22 -26.20 -36.94
C ALA A 194 -5.13 -25.84 -38.43
N VAL A 195 -4.15 -25.05 -38.82
CA VAL A 195 -3.94 -24.60 -40.22
C VAL A 195 -3.73 -25.80 -41.13
N GLU A 196 -2.93 -26.77 -40.72
CA GLU A 196 -2.67 -27.98 -41.51
C GLU A 196 -3.90 -28.91 -41.55
N ALA A 197 -4.57 -29.09 -40.41
CA ALA A 197 -5.79 -29.88 -40.32
C ALA A 197 -6.91 -29.33 -41.22
N ILE A 198 -7.05 -27.99 -41.27
CA ILE A 198 -8.02 -27.29 -42.10
C ILE A 198 -7.65 -27.43 -43.59
N ARG A 199 -6.38 -27.21 -43.96
CA ARG A 199 -5.91 -27.40 -45.33
C ARG A 199 -6.17 -28.80 -45.84
N ASN A 200 -5.99 -29.80 -45.00
CA ASN A 200 -6.26 -31.20 -45.31
C ASN A 200 -7.74 -31.59 -45.19
N GLN A 201 -8.63 -30.64 -44.91
CA GLN A 201 -10.10 -30.84 -44.77
C GLN A 201 -10.44 -32.02 -43.85
N LYS A 202 -9.83 -32.04 -42.64
CA LYS A 202 -10.09 -33.09 -41.62
C LYS A 202 -11.46 -33.01 -40.98
N ALA A 203 -12.23 -31.93 -41.23
CA ALA A 203 -13.61 -31.74 -40.80
C ALA A 203 -14.44 -31.03 -41.88
N ASP A 204 -15.79 -31.15 -41.76
CA ASP A 204 -16.75 -30.54 -42.70
C ASP A 204 -16.98 -29.06 -42.44
N ALA A 205 -16.92 -28.66 -41.18
CA ALA A 205 -17.05 -27.29 -40.74
C ALA A 205 -16.03 -27.03 -39.61
N TYR A 206 -15.73 -25.76 -39.35
CA TYR A 206 -14.78 -25.35 -38.30
C TYR A 206 -15.36 -24.27 -37.44
N LEU A 207 -14.92 -24.26 -36.18
CA LEU A 207 -15.20 -23.20 -35.20
C LEU A 207 -13.89 -22.69 -34.61
N ALA A 208 -13.72 -21.38 -34.61
CA ALA A 208 -12.67 -20.70 -33.85
C ALA A 208 -13.28 -19.60 -32.98
N ALA A 209 -12.70 -19.35 -31.83
CA ALA A 209 -13.06 -18.25 -30.95
C ALA A 209 -11.81 -17.45 -30.57
N GLY A 210 -11.79 -16.18 -30.88
CA GLY A 210 -10.64 -15.30 -30.67
C GLY A 210 -10.96 -13.84 -30.99
N PRO A 211 -9.99 -12.93 -30.83
CA PRO A 211 -10.15 -11.56 -31.30
C PRO A 211 -10.52 -11.49 -32.78
N ALA A 212 -11.34 -10.54 -33.16
CA ALA A 212 -11.79 -10.39 -34.57
C ALA A 212 -10.60 -10.32 -35.56
N ASN A 213 -9.46 -9.77 -35.14
CA ASN A 213 -8.22 -9.65 -35.91
C ASN A 213 -7.16 -10.71 -35.53
N SER A 214 -7.56 -11.84 -34.95
CA SER A 214 -6.64 -12.91 -34.58
C SER A 214 -5.95 -13.49 -35.82
N LYS A 215 -4.62 -13.40 -35.88
CA LYS A 215 -3.82 -13.99 -36.95
C LYS A 215 -4.08 -15.50 -37.08
N ILE A 216 -4.26 -16.20 -35.95
CA ILE A 216 -4.55 -17.63 -35.91
C ILE A 216 -5.86 -17.95 -36.65
N THR A 217 -6.92 -17.19 -36.39
CA THR A 217 -8.22 -17.36 -37.04
C THR A 217 -8.15 -16.98 -38.50
N ILE A 218 -7.49 -15.87 -38.84
CA ILE A 218 -7.29 -15.40 -40.22
C ILE A 218 -6.50 -16.45 -41.04
N ASP A 219 -5.38 -16.95 -40.52
CA ASP A 219 -4.58 -17.96 -41.19
C ASP A 219 -5.34 -19.30 -41.36
N ALA A 220 -6.16 -19.69 -40.37
CA ALA A 220 -7.03 -20.86 -40.41
C ALA A 220 -8.11 -20.73 -41.52
N ILE A 221 -8.75 -19.58 -41.62
CA ILE A 221 -9.76 -19.29 -42.63
C ILE A 221 -9.09 -19.25 -44.04
N ALA A 222 -7.93 -18.60 -44.16
CA ALA A 222 -7.16 -18.55 -45.41
C ALA A 222 -6.73 -19.93 -45.85
N ALA A 223 -6.36 -20.81 -44.95
CA ALA A 223 -6.01 -22.21 -45.27
C ALA A 223 -7.21 -23.04 -45.74
N SER A 224 -8.44 -22.58 -45.50
CA SER A 224 -9.68 -23.24 -46.01
C SER A 224 -9.96 -22.93 -47.46
N ALA A 225 -9.46 -21.81 -47.99
CA ALA A 225 -9.69 -21.42 -49.39
C ALA A 225 -8.97 -22.37 -50.33
N HIS A 226 -9.65 -22.87 -51.36
CA HIS A 226 -9.13 -23.77 -52.34
C HIS A 226 -9.56 -23.36 -53.76
N ASP A 227 -8.64 -23.40 -54.70
CA ASP A 227 -8.90 -23.20 -56.15
C ASP A 227 -9.67 -21.88 -56.44
N GLY A 228 -9.39 -20.82 -55.70
CA GLY A 228 -10.07 -19.54 -55.86
C GLY A 228 -11.48 -19.47 -55.26
N ASN A 229 -11.91 -20.54 -54.55
CA ASN A 229 -13.19 -20.51 -53.83
C ASN A 229 -12.98 -20.17 -52.36
N GLU A 230 -13.77 -19.25 -51.86
CA GLU A 230 -13.76 -18.79 -50.48
C GLU A 230 -14.61 -19.72 -49.54
N PRO A 231 -14.28 -19.81 -48.25
CA PRO A 231 -15.09 -20.52 -47.30
C PRO A 231 -16.47 -19.84 -47.11
N THR A 232 -17.49 -20.65 -46.84
CA THR A 232 -18.82 -20.17 -46.52
C THR A 232 -18.90 -19.95 -45.01
N PHE A 233 -19.16 -18.72 -44.58
CA PHE A 233 -19.37 -18.38 -43.15
C PHE A 233 -20.77 -18.77 -42.72
N LEU A 234 -20.88 -19.35 -41.51
CA LEU A 234 -22.15 -19.74 -40.90
C LEU A 234 -22.56 -18.71 -39.87
N ALA A 235 -23.61 -17.95 -40.19
CA ALA A 235 -24.17 -16.99 -39.24
C ALA A 235 -24.79 -17.68 -38.02
N ILE A 236 -24.58 -17.10 -36.85
CA ILE A 236 -25.30 -17.48 -35.62
C ILE A 236 -26.50 -16.55 -35.49
N ASP A 237 -27.54 -16.83 -36.33
CA ASP A 237 -28.77 -16.01 -36.39
C ASP A 237 -29.49 -15.90 -35.03
N ALA A 238 -29.32 -16.92 -34.16
CA ALA A 238 -29.88 -16.96 -32.80
C ALA A 238 -29.01 -16.20 -31.76
N SER A 239 -28.08 -15.34 -32.18
CA SER A 239 -27.12 -14.64 -31.29
C SER A 239 -27.81 -13.86 -30.17
N GLU A 240 -28.91 -13.14 -30.48
CA GLU A 240 -29.68 -12.38 -29.49
C GLU A 240 -30.34 -13.31 -28.45
N ALA A 241 -30.93 -14.43 -28.90
CA ALA A 241 -31.54 -15.42 -28.02
C ALA A 241 -30.48 -16.11 -27.13
N ILE A 242 -29.29 -16.36 -27.67
CA ILE A 242 -28.16 -16.91 -26.89
C ILE A 242 -27.75 -15.89 -25.81
N ALA A 243 -27.57 -14.65 -26.17
CA ALA A 243 -27.18 -13.59 -25.23
C ALA A 243 -28.24 -13.41 -24.11
N GLN A 244 -29.52 -13.50 -24.45
CA GLN A 244 -30.60 -13.41 -23.47
C GLN A 244 -30.64 -14.62 -22.50
N ASN A 245 -30.42 -15.84 -23.01
CA ASN A 245 -30.42 -17.06 -22.18
C ASN A 245 -29.10 -17.29 -21.42
N HIS A 246 -28.00 -16.73 -21.93
CA HIS A 246 -26.66 -16.90 -21.41
C HIS A 246 -25.95 -15.52 -21.35
N PRO A 247 -26.12 -14.73 -20.27
CA PRO A 247 -25.62 -13.37 -20.16
C PRO A 247 -24.08 -13.22 -20.28
N ALA A 248 -23.34 -14.32 -20.21
CA ALA A 248 -21.90 -14.35 -20.45
C ALA A 248 -21.52 -14.17 -21.93
N TYR A 249 -22.47 -14.27 -22.83
CA TYR A 249 -22.32 -14.01 -24.27
C TYR A 249 -23.07 -12.75 -24.67
N GLU A 250 -22.53 -12.04 -25.64
CA GLU A 250 -23.15 -10.86 -26.24
C GLU A 250 -23.44 -11.14 -27.74
N ALA A 251 -24.57 -10.69 -28.26
CA ALA A 251 -24.82 -10.67 -29.68
C ALA A 251 -23.79 -9.74 -30.34
N SER A 252 -23.17 -10.17 -31.41
CA SER A 252 -22.10 -9.48 -32.10
C SER A 252 -22.14 -9.75 -33.60
N GLU A 253 -21.37 -8.99 -34.35
CA GLU A 253 -21.27 -9.10 -35.79
C GLU A 253 -19.83 -9.09 -36.24
N ILE A 254 -19.53 -9.82 -37.31
CA ILE A 254 -18.23 -9.83 -37.97
C ILE A 254 -18.39 -8.97 -39.21
N PRO A 255 -17.74 -7.78 -39.26
CA PRO A 255 -17.89 -6.89 -40.42
C PRO A 255 -17.35 -7.49 -41.70
N ALA A 256 -17.94 -7.14 -42.83
CA ALA A 256 -17.43 -7.50 -44.14
C ALA A 256 -15.96 -7.12 -44.30
N GLY A 257 -15.15 -7.97 -44.91
CA GLY A 257 -13.73 -7.74 -45.15
C GLY A 257 -12.81 -7.78 -43.95
N SER A 258 -13.32 -8.12 -42.72
CA SER A 258 -12.52 -8.03 -41.49
C SER A 258 -11.60 -9.24 -41.25
N LEU A 259 -11.71 -10.31 -41.98
CA LEU A 259 -10.97 -11.57 -41.76
C LEU A 259 -9.87 -11.79 -42.82
N GLY A 260 -9.06 -10.78 -43.07
CA GLY A 260 -7.80 -10.90 -43.83
C GLY A 260 -7.88 -10.63 -45.35
N SER A 261 -9.07 -10.50 -45.93
CA SER A 261 -9.28 -9.99 -47.29
C SER A 261 -10.66 -9.31 -47.41
N ALA A 262 -10.85 -8.54 -48.49
CA ALA A 262 -12.10 -7.81 -48.72
C ALA A 262 -13.34 -8.74 -48.84
N ASP A 263 -13.11 -9.97 -49.28
CA ASP A 263 -14.15 -10.98 -49.50
C ASP A 263 -14.34 -11.92 -48.29
N ARG A 264 -13.73 -11.62 -47.15
CA ARG A 264 -13.76 -12.47 -45.93
C ARG A 264 -14.22 -11.74 -44.70
N PRO A 265 -15.49 -11.85 -44.32
CA PRO A 265 -16.61 -12.33 -45.14
C PRO A 265 -17.00 -11.29 -46.20
N GLU A 266 -17.74 -11.69 -47.24
CA GLU A 266 -18.30 -10.81 -48.26
C GLU A 266 -19.34 -9.85 -47.67
N ASP A 267 -20.25 -10.40 -46.84
CA ASP A 267 -21.25 -9.68 -46.10
C ASP A 267 -21.02 -9.79 -44.60
N GLU A 268 -21.64 -8.89 -43.83
CA GLU A 268 -21.64 -8.96 -42.40
C GLU A 268 -22.23 -10.27 -41.85
N VAL A 269 -21.59 -10.89 -40.88
CA VAL A 269 -21.99 -12.18 -40.33
C VAL A 269 -22.38 -12.05 -38.86
N LYS A 270 -23.66 -12.32 -38.54
CA LYS A 270 -24.13 -12.39 -37.15
C LYS A 270 -23.41 -13.50 -36.37
N THR A 271 -23.00 -13.18 -35.17
CA THR A 271 -22.27 -14.09 -34.30
C THR A 271 -22.50 -13.76 -32.83
N ILE A 272 -21.82 -14.49 -31.95
CA ILE A 272 -21.73 -14.18 -30.52
C ILE A 272 -20.29 -13.84 -30.14
N SER A 273 -20.16 -13.02 -29.12
CA SER A 273 -18.87 -12.70 -28.50
C SER A 273 -18.89 -12.98 -27.00
N PHE A 274 -17.72 -13.11 -26.43
CA PHE A 274 -17.51 -13.19 -24.97
C PHE A 274 -16.21 -12.48 -24.62
N SER A 275 -16.16 -11.98 -23.40
CA SER A 275 -15.02 -11.18 -22.94
C SER A 275 -13.99 -12.00 -22.19
N HIS A 276 -12.71 -11.63 -22.34
CA HIS A 276 -11.66 -12.01 -21.42
C HIS A 276 -11.48 -10.89 -20.40
N HIS A 277 -11.48 -11.25 -19.13
CA HIS A 277 -11.36 -10.30 -18.04
C HIS A 277 -10.05 -10.47 -17.30
N ILE A 278 -9.46 -9.34 -16.89
CA ILE A 278 -8.47 -9.33 -15.82
C ILE A 278 -9.28 -9.30 -14.53
N VAL A 279 -9.10 -10.31 -13.69
CA VAL A 279 -9.74 -10.38 -12.38
C VAL A 279 -8.70 -10.37 -11.27
N ALA A 280 -9.06 -9.79 -10.14
CA ALA A 280 -8.28 -9.78 -8.93
C ALA A 280 -8.88 -10.72 -7.89
N ARG A 281 -8.06 -11.23 -6.99
CA ARG A 281 -8.51 -11.92 -5.81
C ARG A 281 -9.22 -10.94 -4.86
N LYS A 282 -10.42 -11.27 -4.38
CA LYS A 282 -11.24 -10.43 -3.48
C LYS A 282 -10.49 -9.88 -2.26
N GLY A 283 -9.48 -10.60 -1.75
CA GLY A 283 -8.67 -10.17 -0.61
C GLY A 283 -7.50 -9.23 -0.97
N LEU A 284 -7.34 -8.82 -2.23
CA LEU A 284 -6.33 -7.84 -2.61
C LEU A 284 -6.80 -6.44 -2.15
N SER A 285 -5.86 -5.59 -1.72
CA SER A 285 -6.25 -4.27 -1.20
C SER A 285 -6.82 -3.37 -2.29
N GLU A 286 -7.87 -2.61 -1.95
CA GLU A 286 -8.50 -1.64 -2.86
C GLU A 286 -7.50 -0.68 -3.49
N SER A 287 -6.54 -0.17 -2.70
CA SER A 287 -5.51 0.74 -3.20
C SER A 287 -4.55 0.10 -4.18
N THR A 288 -4.21 -1.17 -3.97
CA THR A 288 -3.32 -1.88 -4.89
C THR A 288 -4.03 -2.11 -6.22
N VAL A 289 -5.32 -2.49 -6.19
CA VAL A 289 -6.11 -2.67 -7.40
C VAL A 289 -6.38 -1.33 -8.09
N ALA A 290 -6.72 -0.26 -7.37
CA ALA A 290 -6.88 1.07 -7.93
C ALA A 290 -5.58 1.56 -8.60
N ALA A 291 -4.43 1.40 -7.94
CA ALA A 291 -3.12 1.75 -8.52
C ALA A 291 -2.81 0.92 -9.78
N PHE A 292 -3.10 -0.38 -9.77
CA PHE A 292 -2.96 -1.25 -10.93
C PHE A 292 -3.86 -0.78 -12.08
N THR A 293 -5.15 -0.54 -11.81
CA THR A 293 -6.13 -0.10 -12.81
C THR A 293 -5.72 1.22 -13.42
N ARG A 294 -5.39 2.22 -12.60
CA ARG A 294 -4.89 3.52 -13.07
C ARG A 294 -3.68 3.38 -13.98
N GLN A 295 -2.70 2.60 -13.56
CA GLN A 295 -1.47 2.39 -14.34
C GLN A 295 -1.76 1.67 -15.65
N LEU A 296 -2.63 0.63 -15.63
CA LEU A 296 -3.08 -0.09 -16.82
C LEU A 296 -3.69 0.86 -17.85
N PHE A 297 -4.63 1.70 -17.42
CA PHE A 297 -5.32 2.65 -18.31
C PHE A 297 -4.43 3.81 -18.77
N SER A 298 -3.43 4.21 -17.98
CA SER A 298 -2.47 5.24 -18.39
C SER A 298 -1.52 4.75 -19.49
N ILE A 299 -1.10 3.49 -19.45
CA ILE A 299 -0.12 2.96 -20.41
C ILE A 299 -0.77 2.31 -21.65
N ARG A 300 -2.06 1.91 -21.58
CA ARG A 300 -2.72 1.22 -22.71
C ARG A 300 -2.62 1.99 -24.03
N GLN A 301 -2.71 3.31 -23.96
CA GLN A 301 -2.68 4.17 -25.13
C GLN A 301 -1.27 4.27 -25.74
N SER A 302 -0.22 4.27 -24.91
CA SER A 302 1.16 4.29 -25.37
C SER A 302 1.58 2.96 -26.01
N LEU A 303 0.95 1.86 -25.61
CA LEU A 303 1.21 0.53 -26.16
C LEU A 303 0.45 0.22 -27.46
N LYS A 304 -0.47 1.10 -27.89
CA LYS A 304 -1.28 0.89 -29.09
C LYS A 304 -0.45 0.68 -30.36
N SER A 305 0.68 1.37 -30.50
CA SER A 305 1.58 1.25 -31.66
C SER A 305 2.25 -0.11 -31.71
N ASP A 306 2.69 -0.63 -30.57
CA ASP A 306 3.46 -1.87 -30.47
C ASP A 306 2.55 -3.09 -30.35
N PHE A 307 1.40 -2.92 -29.71
CA PHE A 307 0.43 -3.96 -29.49
C PHE A 307 -1.01 -3.43 -29.59
N PRO A 308 -1.62 -3.46 -30.78
CA PRO A 308 -2.96 -2.86 -31.03
C PRO A 308 -4.07 -3.39 -30.10
N LEU A 309 -3.94 -4.62 -29.59
CA LEU A 309 -4.89 -5.19 -28.65
C LEU A 309 -4.90 -4.45 -27.30
N ALA A 310 -3.80 -3.78 -26.91
CA ALA A 310 -3.77 -2.99 -25.68
C ALA A 310 -4.79 -1.85 -25.70
N ALA A 311 -5.06 -1.25 -26.84
CA ALA A 311 -6.05 -0.19 -26.99
C ALA A 311 -7.51 -0.65 -26.77
N LYS A 312 -7.75 -1.97 -26.84
CA LYS A 312 -9.08 -2.58 -26.65
C LYS A 312 -9.36 -2.96 -25.19
N ILE A 313 -8.44 -2.66 -24.27
CA ILE A 313 -8.68 -2.84 -22.84
C ILE A 313 -9.73 -1.82 -22.41
N GLU A 314 -10.81 -2.30 -21.82
CA GLU A 314 -11.96 -1.50 -21.37
C GLU A 314 -12.11 -1.58 -19.85
N THR A 315 -12.82 -0.59 -19.28
CA THR A 315 -13.20 -0.63 -17.88
C THR A 315 -14.10 -1.84 -17.60
N PRO A 316 -14.08 -2.41 -16.38
CA PRO A 316 -15.01 -3.46 -16.03
C PRO A 316 -16.43 -2.88 -15.97
N ASP A 317 -17.40 -3.76 -16.14
CA ASP A 317 -18.79 -3.43 -15.88
C ASP A 317 -18.99 -3.23 -14.36
N THR A 318 -19.50 -2.05 -13.98
CA THR A 318 -19.74 -1.68 -12.57
C THR A 318 -21.17 -1.89 -12.13
N ASP A 319 -22.06 -2.39 -13.00
CA ASP A 319 -23.44 -2.64 -12.68
C ASP A 319 -23.56 -3.77 -11.64
N LYS A 320 -24.63 -3.70 -10.82
CA LYS A 320 -24.84 -4.66 -9.72
C LYS A 320 -25.16 -6.07 -10.20
N ASP A 321 -25.65 -6.20 -11.42
CA ASP A 321 -26.02 -7.44 -12.11
C ASP A 321 -24.92 -7.94 -13.06
N ALA A 322 -23.74 -7.32 -13.04
CA ALA A 322 -22.59 -7.79 -13.80
C ALA A 322 -22.25 -9.25 -13.49
N VAL A 323 -21.98 -10.04 -14.55
CA VAL A 323 -21.67 -11.49 -14.46
C VAL A 323 -20.51 -11.77 -13.49
N ILE A 324 -19.52 -10.88 -13.46
CA ILE A 324 -18.40 -10.93 -12.54
C ILE A 324 -18.40 -9.65 -11.72
N PRO A 325 -18.59 -9.71 -10.39
CA PRO A 325 -18.60 -8.52 -9.55
C PRO A 325 -17.30 -7.72 -9.69
N VAL A 326 -17.41 -6.41 -9.81
CA VAL A 326 -16.25 -5.52 -9.90
C VAL A 326 -15.49 -5.45 -8.56
N HIS A 327 -14.16 -5.35 -8.63
CA HIS A 327 -13.34 -5.11 -7.45
C HIS A 327 -13.49 -3.65 -6.98
N PRO A 328 -13.69 -3.40 -5.65
CA PRO A 328 -13.90 -2.04 -5.15
C PRO A 328 -12.83 -1.04 -5.57
N GLY A 329 -11.55 -1.46 -5.65
CA GLY A 329 -10.48 -0.60 -6.13
C GLY A 329 -10.56 -0.27 -7.63
N ALA A 330 -11.13 -1.17 -8.45
CA ALA A 330 -11.37 -0.88 -9.86
C ALA A 330 -12.59 0.02 -10.05
N ALA A 331 -13.68 -0.22 -9.30
CA ALA A 331 -14.85 0.64 -9.27
C ALA A 331 -14.48 2.06 -8.86
N ALA A 332 -13.70 2.24 -7.80
CA ALA A 332 -13.24 3.56 -7.35
C ALA A 332 -12.46 4.33 -8.44
N PHE A 333 -11.69 3.63 -9.27
CA PHE A 333 -11.02 4.24 -10.43
C PHE A 333 -12.02 4.68 -11.50
N VAL A 334 -13.01 3.82 -11.82
CA VAL A 334 -14.02 4.10 -12.86
C VAL A 334 -14.92 5.27 -12.45
N ASP A 335 -15.33 5.28 -11.17
CA ASP A 335 -16.23 6.29 -10.61
C ASP A 335 -15.51 7.61 -10.25
N GLY A 336 -14.17 7.64 -10.33
CA GLY A 336 -13.37 8.80 -9.95
C GLY A 336 -13.31 9.03 -8.43
N GLU A 337 -13.68 8.05 -7.64
CA GLU A 337 -13.71 8.08 -6.16
C GLU A 337 -12.43 7.52 -5.51
N GLU A 338 -11.32 7.61 -6.22
CA GLU A 338 -10.05 7.13 -5.68
C GLU A 338 -9.63 7.93 -4.46
N LYS A 339 -9.52 7.26 -3.31
CA LYS A 339 -9.01 7.86 -2.08
C LYS A 339 -7.53 8.22 -2.24
N THR A 340 -7.21 9.50 -2.10
CA THR A 340 -5.82 9.96 -2.06
C THR A 340 -5.10 9.41 -0.82
N PHE A 341 -3.77 9.48 -0.82
CA PHE A 341 -2.98 9.10 0.35
C PHE A 341 -3.43 9.88 1.60
N LEU A 342 -3.72 11.17 1.44
CA LEU A 342 -4.20 12.02 2.53
C LEU A 342 -5.57 11.56 3.04
N ASP A 343 -6.52 11.24 2.16
CA ASP A 343 -7.86 10.77 2.56
C ASP A 343 -7.78 9.44 3.33
N ARG A 344 -6.88 8.56 2.92
CA ARG A 344 -6.70 7.26 3.57
C ARG A 344 -6.08 7.36 4.96
N TYR A 345 -5.11 8.27 5.13
CA TYR A 345 -4.32 8.38 6.36
C TYR A 345 -4.67 9.63 7.18
N SER A 346 -5.69 10.42 6.78
CA SER A 346 -6.10 11.64 7.47
C SER A 346 -6.34 11.41 8.96
N ASP A 347 -7.07 10.36 9.34
CA ASP A 347 -7.36 10.05 10.72
C ASP A 347 -6.09 9.73 11.52
N TYR A 348 -5.18 8.93 10.94
CA TYR A 348 -3.90 8.61 11.59
C TYR A 348 -3.00 9.83 11.71
N ILE A 349 -3.02 10.74 10.73
CA ILE A 349 -2.29 12.01 10.76
C ILE A 349 -2.84 12.89 11.88
N TRP A 350 -4.16 13.04 11.98
CA TRP A 350 -4.81 13.80 13.04
C TRP A 350 -4.53 13.22 14.42
N TRP A 351 -4.68 11.91 14.62
CA TRP A 351 -4.36 11.24 15.88
C TRP A 351 -2.89 11.39 16.24
N SER A 352 -1.98 11.33 15.27
CA SER A 352 -0.55 11.54 15.50
C SER A 352 -0.24 12.98 15.94
N LEU A 353 -0.86 13.98 15.32
CA LEU A 353 -0.74 15.39 15.71
C LEU A 353 -1.28 15.63 17.12
N MET A 354 -2.42 15.05 17.46
CA MET A 354 -3.00 15.14 18.81
C MET A 354 -2.09 14.51 19.86
N ALA A 355 -1.56 13.32 19.58
CA ALA A 355 -0.62 12.63 20.46
C ALA A 355 0.67 13.43 20.68
N LEU A 356 1.20 14.05 19.61
CA LEU A 356 2.39 14.90 19.68
C LEU A 356 2.12 16.16 20.55
N SER A 357 0.96 16.78 20.38
CA SER A 357 0.53 17.94 21.19
C SER A 357 0.36 17.57 22.66
N ALA A 358 -0.25 16.42 22.95
CA ALA A 358 -0.40 15.91 24.31
C ALA A 358 0.95 15.61 24.96
N MET A 359 1.89 14.98 24.24
CA MET A 359 3.24 14.74 24.75
C MET A 359 4.01 16.04 24.99
N GLY A 360 3.88 17.03 24.12
CA GLY A 360 4.49 18.36 24.31
C GLY A 360 3.96 19.05 25.56
N SER A 361 2.64 19.00 25.77
CA SER A 361 1.98 19.58 26.96
C SER A 361 2.39 18.86 28.25
N ALA A 362 2.42 17.53 28.23
CA ALA A 362 2.89 16.71 29.37
C ALA A 362 4.36 16.97 29.69
N GLY A 363 5.21 17.09 28.67
CA GLY A 363 6.63 17.43 28.82
C GLY A 363 6.83 18.82 29.44
N ALA A 364 6.08 19.81 29.01
CA ALA A 364 6.12 21.17 29.58
C ALA A 364 5.63 21.18 31.03
N TRP A 365 4.54 20.45 31.35
CA TRP A 365 4.02 20.32 32.72
C TRP A 365 5.05 19.65 33.65
N PHE A 366 5.64 18.54 33.19
CA PHE A 366 6.67 17.81 33.95
C PHE A 366 7.94 18.65 34.18
N ALA A 367 8.39 19.41 33.17
CA ALA A 367 9.49 20.34 33.31
C ALA A 367 9.15 21.47 34.31
N GLY A 368 7.90 21.94 34.37
CA GLY A 368 7.42 22.89 35.34
C GLY A 368 7.40 22.30 36.77
N TYR A 369 6.95 21.07 36.93
CA TYR A 369 6.92 20.37 38.21
C TYR A 369 8.31 20.20 38.82
N LEU A 370 9.31 19.78 38.02
CA LEU A 370 10.71 19.66 38.46
C LEU A 370 11.30 21.01 38.93
N LYS A 371 10.92 22.14 38.30
CA LYS A 371 11.39 23.46 38.69
C LYS A 371 10.72 23.96 39.98
N GLN A 372 9.53 23.52 40.32
CA GLN A 372 8.79 23.96 41.50
C GLN A 372 9.43 23.41 42.78
N ASP A 373 9.97 22.21 42.75
CA ASP A 373 10.63 21.57 43.90
C ASP A 373 11.94 22.29 44.29
N GLU A 374 12.74 22.72 43.31
CA GLU A 374 13.96 23.48 43.51
C GLU A 374 13.68 24.91 44.09
N ARG A 375 12.57 25.54 43.70
CA ARG A 375 12.15 26.86 44.23
C ARG A 375 11.78 26.80 45.72
N ASN A 376 11.12 25.74 46.15
CA ASN A 376 10.70 25.55 47.53
C ASN A 376 11.91 25.41 48.48
N THR A 377 12.95 24.71 48.10
CA THR A 377 14.16 24.50 48.89
C THR A 377 14.89 25.84 49.11
N ASN A 378 15.01 26.68 48.11
CA ASN A 378 15.70 27.99 48.22
C ASN A 378 14.96 28.97 49.10
N THR A 379 13.64 28.96 49.12
CA THR A 379 12.84 29.82 49.99
C THR A 379 13.04 29.42 51.45
N SER A 380 13.14 28.14 51.75
CA SER A 380 13.41 27.60 53.08
C SER A 380 14.76 28.02 53.63
N GLN A 381 15.84 28.03 52.81
CA GLN A 381 17.17 28.47 53.22
C GLN A 381 17.24 29.97 53.54
N ARG A 382 16.58 30.81 52.78
CA ARG A 382 16.49 32.28 53.08
C ARG A 382 15.72 32.49 54.38
N ASP A 383 14.60 31.83 54.59
CA ASP A 383 13.78 32.01 55.81
C ASP A 383 14.57 31.52 57.05
N ARG A 384 15.36 30.46 56.91
CA ARG A 384 16.30 29.99 57.95
C ARG A 384 17.32 31.04 58.32
N LEU A 385 17.95 31.74 57.33
CA LEU A 385 18.87 32.85 57.59
C LEU A 385 18.21 34.02 58.32
N LEU A 386 16.96 34.35 58.00
CA LEU A 386 16.20 35.41 58.66
C LEU A 386 15.90 35.04 60.12
N ASP A 387 15.61 33.78 60.43
CA ASP A 387 15.40 33.32 61.79
C ASP A 387 16.74 33.29 62.58
N MET A 388 17.83 32.91 61.95
CA MET A 388 19.17 33.01 62.55
C MET A 388 19.58 34.46 62.83
N LEU A 389 19.19 35.43 61.98
CA LEU A 389 19.39 36.84 62.22
C LEU A 389 18.67 37.32 63.50
N LYS A 390 17.42 36.84 63.71
CA LYS A 390 16.69 37.18 64.95
C LYS A 390 17.34 36.54 66.18
N ALA A 391 17.78 35.28 66.06
CA ALA A 391 18.47 34.55 67.11
C ALA A 391 19.81 35.22 67.47
N ALA A 392 20.64 35.59 66.49
CA ALA A 392 21.92 36.25 66.71
C ALA A 392 21.81 37.55 67.48
N ARG A 393 20.76 38.37 67.22
CA ARG A 393 20.51 39.59 67.95
C ARG A 393 20.15 39.38 69.46
N ARG A 394 19.71 38.16 69.78
CA ARG A 394 19.27 37.82 71.17
C ARG A 394 20.25 36.93 71.91
N SER A 395 21.24 36.38 71.22
CA SER A 395 22.21 35.47 71.82
C SER A 395 23.10 36.21 72.85
N ASP A 396 23.35 35.55 73.97
CA ASP A 396 24.21 36.04 75.05
C ASP A 396 25.53 35.26 75.12
N SER A 397 25.78 34.37 74.19
CA SER A 397 27.00 33.53 74.12
C SER A 397 27.75 33.76 72.80
N THR A 398 29.06 33.96 72.90
CA THR A 398 29.97 34.02 71.75
C THR A 398 30.05 32.70 71.01
N ASP A 399 30.04 31.54 71.73
CA ASP A 399 30.09 30.23 71.14
C ASP A 399 28.83 29.90 70.32
N GLU A 400 27.67 30.35 70.78
CA GLU A 400 26.39 30.24 70.06
C GLU A 400 26.45 31.08 68.76
N LEU A 401 27.01 32.27 68.80
CA LEU A 401 27.21 33.13 67.62
C LEU A 401 28.17 32.49 66.62
N ASP A 402 29.22 31.81 67.09
CA ASP A 402 30.18 31.10 66.23
C ASP A 402 29.53 29.89 65.55
N GLN A 403 28.66 29.13 66.26
CA GLN A 403 27.90 28.05 65.68
C GLN A 403 26.91 28.54 64.61
N MET A 404 26.19 29.63 64.86
CA MET A 404 25.29 30.23 63.88
C MET A 404 26.06 30.75 62.64
N GLN A 405 27.29 31.22 62.81
CA GLN A 405 28.12 31.63 61.70
C GLN A 405 28.58 30.46 60.82
N ALA A 406 28.94 29.33 61.41
CA ALA A 406 29.29 28.12 60.71
C ALA A 406 28.06 27.56 59.91
N GLU A 407 26.87 27.60 60.51
CA GLU A 407 25.60 27.20 59.85
C GLU A 407 25.31 28.13 58.64
N ALA A 408 25.53 29.43 58.76
CA ALA A 408 25.33 30.38 57.69
C ALA A 408 26.33 30.16 56.52
N ASP A 409 27.60 29.79 56.83
CA ASP A 409 28.60 29.42 55.80
C ASP A 409 28.22 28.17 55.04
N ASP A 410 27.64 27.17 55.72
CA ASP A 410 27.10 25.94 55.05
C ASP A 410 25.92 26.27 54.14
N ILE A 411 24.98 27.10 54.61
CA ILE A 411 23.83 27.57 53.78
C ILE A 411 24.32 28.34 52.54
N LEU A 412 25.38 29.20 52.72
CA LEU A 412 26.00 29.94 51.60
C LEU A 412 26.58 28.97 50.55
N ARG A 413 27.33 27.97 51.01
CA ARG A 413 27.94 26.95 50.14
C ARG A 413 26.86 26.24 49.31
N ASP A 414 25.80 25.77 49.96
CA ASP A 414 24.70 25.07 49.30
C ASP A 414 23.95 25.98 48.31
N THR A 415 23.74 27.25 48.66
CA THR A 415 23.11 28.25 47.78
C THR A 415 23.96 28.51 46.53
N LEU A 416 25.30 28.61 46.66
CA LEU A 416 26.19 28.79 45.51
C LEU A 416 26.21 27.58 44.57
N VAL A 417 26.19 26.35 45.10
CA VAL A 417 26.08 25.14 44.32
C VAL A 417 24.76 25.10 43.54
N CYS A 418 23.66 25.55 44.16
CA CYS A 418 22.34 25.65 43.50
C CYS A 418 22.35 26.74 42.41
N PHE A 419 23.06 27.84 42.61
CA PHE A 419 23.18 28.92 41.64
C PHE A 419 24.02 28.49 40.42
N GLU A 420 25.14 27.80 40.61
CA GLU A 420 25.97 27.25 39.52
C GLU A 420 25.19 26.23 38.67
N ARG A 421 24.28 25.49 39.27
CA ARG A 421 23.36 24.56 38.57
C ARG A 421 22.23 25.26 37.81
N GLY A 422 22.10 26.60 37.96
CA GLY A 422 21.03 27.39 37.36
C GLY A 422 19.65 27.20 37.99
N ALA A 423 19.60 26.68 39.23
CA ALA A 423 18.39 26.46 39.98
C ALA A 423 17.86 27.76 40.67
N ILE A 424 18.71 28.76 40.83
CA ILE A 424 18.40 30.04 41.47
C ILE A 424 18.50 31.17 40.45
N GLU A 425 17.49 32.05 40.44
CA GLU A 425 17.49 33.28 39.63
C GLU A 425 18.33 34.36 40.29
N GLN A 426 18.97 35.24 39.48
CA GLN A 426 19.84 36.32 39.96
C GLN A 426 19.17 37.24 40.99
N GLY A 427 17.86 37.50 40.86
CA GLY A 427 17.08 38.30 41.83
C GLY A 427 16.98 37.64 43.20
N THR A 428 16.83 36.31 43.25
CA THR A 428 16.76 35.56 44.50
C THR A 428 18.12 35.50 45.20
N LEU A 429 19.22 35.40 44.43
CA LEU A 429 20.58 35.43 44.95
C LEU A 429 20.88 36.81 45.57
N THR A 430 20.43 37.91 44.97
CA THR A 430 20.57 39.27 45.51
C THR A 430 19.84 39.41 46.88
N ALA A 431 18.62 38.91 46.99
CA ALA A 431 17.88 38.93 48.25
C ALA A 431 18.55 38.07 49.34
N PHE A 432 19.13 36.92 48.95
CA PHE A 432 19.92 36.07 49.85
C PHE A 432 21.15 36.75 50.34
N ASN A 433 21.92 37.41 49.48
CA ASN A 433 23.12 38.16 49.84
C ASN A 433 22.85 39.30 50.82
N ILE A 434 21.72 40.03 50.64
CA ILE A 434 21.28 41.08 51.59
C ILE A 434 20.99 40.46 52.96
N ALA A 435 20.30 39.31 53.00
CA ALA A 435 19.99 38.62 54.26
C ALA A 435 21.27 38.13 54.96
N LEU A 436 22.23 37.58 54.22
CA LEU A 436 23.50 37.12 54.75
C LEU A 436 24.36 38.29 55.29
N GLU A 437 24.43 39.41 54.57
CA GLU A 437 25.15 40.63 55.02
C GLU A 437 24.56 41.18 56.33
N GLN A 438 23.23 41.26 56.41
CA GLN A 438 22.52 41.66 57.63
C GLN A 438 22.75 40.71 58.80
N PHE A 439 22.83 39.38 58.52
CA PHE A 439 23.18 38.38 59.53
C PHE A 439 24.61 38.59 60.04
N HIS A 440 25.62 38.73 59.17
CA HIS A 440 27.02 38.94 59.53
C HIS A 440 27.18 40.23 60.37
N ASN A 441 26.54 41.30 59.95
CA ASN A 441 26.53 42.56 60.68
C ASN A 441 25.95 42.40 62.08
N ALA A 442 24.79 41.69 62.20
CA ALA A 442 24.18 41.43 63.49
C ALA A 442 25.04 40.57 64.43
N VAL A 443 25.73 39.57 63.89
CA VAL A 443 26.68 38.73 64.64
C VAL A 443 27.86 39.55 65.10
N ALA A 444 28.43 40.41 64.23
CA ALA A 444 29.57 41.27 64.56
C ALA A 444 29.22 42.28 65.66
N ASP A 445 28.09 42.98 65.50
CA ASP A 445 27.59 43.92 66.47
C ASP A 445 27.33 43.26 67.85
N ARG A 446 26.75 42.07 67.85
CA ARG A 446 26.47 41.35 69.09
C ARG A 446 27.73 40.84 69.76
N LYS A 447 28.67 40.29 69.01
CA LYS A 447 30.00 39.93 69.55
C LYS A 447 30.72 41.12 70.13
N ALA A 448 30.71 42.30 69.50
CA ALA A 448 31.33 43.54 70.00
C ALA A 448 30.67 43.97 71.30
N LEU A 449 29.33 43.90 71.40
CA LEU A 449 28.58 44.20 72.65
C LEU A 449 28.98 43.24 73.77
N LEU A 450 29.00 41.93 73.51
CA LEU A 450 29.37 40.92 74.50
C LEU A 450 30.81 41.05 74.98
N MET A 451 31.73 41.41 74.12
CA MET A 451 33.13 41.69 74.50
C MET A 451 33.35 42.96 75.21
N SER A 452 32.49 43.97 75.00
CA SER A 452 32.55 45.26 75.71
C SER A 452 31.91 45.30 77.08
N MET A 453 31.11 44.26 77.44
CA MET A 453 30.48 44.18 78.75
C MET A 453 31.50 43.80 79.84
N PRO A 454 31.51 44.51 81.00
CA PRO A 454 32.34 44.17 82.15
C PRO A 454 31.97 42.79 82.68
N GLN A 455 32.99 41.94 83.03
CA GLN A 455 32.85 40.54 83.43
C GLN A 455 31.80 40.35 84.59
N ASN A 456 31.59 41.31 85.42
CA ASN A 456 30.63 41.27 86.54
C ASN A 456 29.15 41.24 86.07
N LEU A 457 28.84 41.88 84.92
CA LEU A 457 27.51 41.94 84.32
C LEU A 457 27.19 40.70 83.54
N GLN A 458 28.22 40.07 82.92
CA GLN A 458 28.09 38.79 82.18
C GLN A 458 27.67 37.63 83.16
N ARG A 459 28.26 37.57 84.34
CA ARG A 459 27.93 36.56 85.38
C ARG A 459 26.52 36.79 85.97
N ALA A 460 26.07 38.02 86.07
CA ALA A 460 24.73 38.33 86.56
C ALA A 460 23.63 37.94 85.54
N ALA A 461 23.86 38.20 84.26
CA ALA A 461 22.92 37.83 83.14
C ALA A 461 22.72 36.33 83.05
N THR A 462 23.80 35.52 83.17
CA THR A 462 23.74 34.02 83.13
C THR A 462 23.00 33.50 84.38
N GLN A 463 23.17 34.04 85.57
CA GLN A 463 22.47 33.64 86.78
C GLN A 463 20.96 33.98 86.78
N PHE A 464 20.54 35.12 86.24
CA PHE A 464 19.12 35.46 86.07
C PHE A 464 18.37 34.57 85.12
N ARG A 465 19.06 34.07 84.01
CA ARG A 465 18.44 33.17 83.04
C ARG A 465 18.27 31.76 83.61
N ALA A 466 19.24 31.27 84.35
CA ALA A 466 19.16 29.95 85.06
C ALA A 466 18.07 29.90 86.11
N ALA A 467 17.70 31.03 86.71
CA ALA A 467 16.62 31.14 87.67
C ALA A 467 15.22 31.31 87.05
N GLY A 468 15.13 31.70 85.77
CA GLY A 468 13.84 31.86 85.05
C GLY A 468 13.41 30.70 84.18
N SER A 469 14.19 29.60 84.15
CA SER A 469 13.88 28.34 83.39
C SER A 469 13.58 27.17 84.38
N ALA A 470 13.37 27.39 85.62
CA ALA A 470 12.89 26.41 86.64
C ALA A 470 11.40 26.51 86.88
#